data_4ee16518e2c53cc4ab187c9ff44b7ac2
#
_entry.id   4ee16518e2c53cc4ab187c9ff44b7ac2
#
_cell.length_a   1.000
_cell.length_b   1.000
_cell.length_c   1.000
_cell.angle_alpha   90.00
_cell.angle_beta   90.00
_cell.angle_gamma   90.00
#
_symmetry.space_group_name_H-M   'P 1'
#
loop_
_entity.id
_entity.type
_entity.pdbx_description
1 polymer ?
#
loop_
_entity_poly.entity_id
_entity_poly.type
_entity_poly.pdbx_seq_one_letter_code
_entity_poly.pdbx_strand_id
1 'polypeptide(L)'
;YTLSLHDALPIWVPDDFTMPFANVHHAAFQYQCERSDIGLKALNDRIVEANGRANTFFSVIVRGTFSFIKTRAVIKQQAPYPTLVEVADRQAMFLRHDVRGTLLGYFSPVMFHGAAVAGFHEHFLSDDRTFGGHVLDAVLDHGKIYSQVFDTLMQHLPVDDPGYRNHDFSKDPIAEAITTAEGDTH
;
A
#
# COMPACT_ATOMS: atom_id res chain seq x y z
N TYR A 1 0.68 -10.86 7.61
CA TYR A 1 1.34 -10.08 8.66
C TYR A 1 0.54 -8.80 8.90
N THR A 2 0.22 -8.53 10.15
CA THR A 2 -0.40 -7.27 10.60
C THR A 2 0.61 -6.54 11.47
N LEU A 3 0.64 -5.21 11.41
CA LEU A 3 1.53 -4.42 12.24
C LEU A 3 0.92 -4.21 13.63
N SER A 4 1.72 -4.36 14.67
CA SER A 4 1.33 -3.91 15.99
C SER A 4 1.62 -2.41 16.13
N LEU A 5 0.74 -1.73 16.84
CA LEU A 5 0.66 -0.27 16.92
C LEU A 5 1.77 0.42 17.70
N HIS A 6 2.47 -0.32 18.54
CA HIS A 6 3.43 0.31 19.45
C HIS A 6 4.85 0.33 18.92
N ASP A 7 5.20 -0.58 17.97
CA ASP A 7 6.59 -0.77 17.58
C ASP A 7 6.82 -1.00 16.08
N ALA A 8 5.81 -0.81 15.22
CA ALA A 8 5.84 -1.19 13.80
C ALA A 8 6.23 -2.67 13.56
N LEU A 9 5.95 -3.54 14.53
CA LEU A 9 6.32 -4.95 14.46
C LEU A 9 5.30 -5.75 13.67
N PRO A 10 5.73 -6.49 12.64
CA PRO A 10 4.89 -7.49 11.98
C PRO A 10 4.55 -8.59 12.98
N ILE A 11 3.27 -8.95 13.07
CA ILE A 11 2.81 -10.05 13.91
C ILE A 11 2.22 -11.18 13.07
N TRP A 12 2.32 -12.41 13.56
CA TRP A 12 1.55 -13.52 13.01
C TRP A 12 0.09 -13.37 13.42
N VAL A 13 -0.80 -13.56 12.46
CA VAL A 13 -2.25 -13.52 12.70
C VAL A 13 -2.82 -14.94 12.60
N PRO A 14 -3.89 -15.27 13.36
CA PRO A 14 -4.59 -16.54 13.24
C PRO A 14 -5.29 -16.66 11.87
N ASP A 15 -5.64 -17.89 11.48
CA ASP A 15 -6.24 -18.16 10.16
C ASP A 15 -7.62 -17.52 9.98
N ASP A 16 -8.33 -17.23 11.08
CA ASP A 16 -9.62 -16.54 11.12
C ASP A 16 -9.52 -15.00 11.21
N PHE A 17 -8.32 -14.45 11.06
CA PHE A 17 -8.12 -13.01 11.10
C PHE A 17 -8.83 -12.33 9.93
N THR A 18 -9.66 -11.33 10.26
CA THR A 18 -10.37 -10.52 9.27
C THR A 18 -9.63 -9.23 8.97
N MET A 19 -9.60 -8.83 7.70
CA MET A 19 -9.05 -7.57 7.25
C MET A 19 -10.05 -6.85 6.34
N PRO A 20 -10.09 -5.54 6.34
CA PRO A 20 -11.06 -4.77 5.54
C PRO A 20 -10.76 -4.84 4.04
N PHE A 21 -9.51 -5.11 3.68
CA PHE A 21 -9.05 -5.05 2.30
C PHE A 21 -7.80 -5.90 2.07
N ALA A 22 -7.72 -6.60 0.95
CA ALA A 22 -6.54 -7.33 0.51
C ALA A 22 -6.43 -7.37 -1.01
N ASN A 23 -5.22 -7.13 -1.53
CA ASN A 23 -4.87 -7.42 -2.92
C ASN A 23 -4.05 -8.70 -2.98
N VAL A 24 -4.42 -9.59 -3.89
CA VAL A 24 -3.72 -10.85 -4.11
C VAL A 24 -3.57 -11.15 -5.60
N HIS A 25 -2.48 -11.79 -5.97
CA HIS A 25 -2.28 -12.28 -7.34
C HIS A 25 -1.31 -13.46 -7.35
N HIS A 26 -1.30 -14.21 -8.44
CA HIS A 26 -0.27 -15.20 -8.72
C HIS A 26 1.04 -14.49 -9.09
N ALA A 27 2.07 -14.67 -8.30
CA ALA A 27 3.35 -14.00 -8.49
C ALA A 27 4.11 -14.56 -9.71
N ALA A 28 4.34 -13.72 -10.71
CA ALA A 28 5.13 -13.97 -11.91
C ALA A 28 5.98 -12.74 -12.27
N PHE A 29 6.65 -12.19 -11.27
CA PHE A 29 7.45 -10.98 -11.40
C PHE A 29 8.61 -11.14 -12.35
N GLN A 30 8.82 -10.13 -13.20
CA GLN A 30 9.96 -10.01 -14.09
C GLN A 30 10.93 -8.95 -13.57
N TYR A 31 12.22 -9.28 -13.64
CA TYR A 31 13.28 -8.32 -13.31
C TYR A 31 13.26 -7.18 -14.31
N GLN A 32 13.34 -5.95 -13.79
CA GLN A 32 13.36 -4.74 -14.61
C GLN A 32 14.76 -4.12 -14.63
N CYS A 33 15.28 -3.75 -13.49
CA CYS A 33 16.57 -3.06 -13.37
C CYS A 33 17.06 -2.99 -11.92
N GLU A 34 18.26 -2.46 -11.75
CA GLU A 34 18.76 -1.96 -10.46
C GLU A 34 18.71 -0.43 -10.44
N ARG A 35 18.55 0.13 -9.25
CA ARG A 35 18.61 1.57 -9.01
C ARG A 35 19.33 1.85 -7.70
N SER A 36 19.95 3.03 -7.63
CA SER A 36 20.63 3.54 -6.44
C SER A 36 20.33 5.00 -6.25
N ASP A 37 20.41 5.46 -5.00
CA ASP A 37 20.30 6.86 -4.58
C ASP A 37 19.08 7.57 -5.17
N ILE A 38 17.90 6.95 -5.02
CA ILE A 38 16.65 7.45 -5.62
C ILE A 38 15.53 7.55 -4.60
N GLY A 39 14.87 8.71 -4.51
CA GLY A 39 13.69 8.92 -3.69
C GLY A 39 12.45 8.25 -4.27
N LEU A 40 11.47 7.93 -3.40
CA LEU A 40 10.26 7.16 -3.73
C LEU A 40 9.51 7.71 -4.94
N LYS A 41 9.24 9.02 -4.98
CA LYS A 41 8.51 9.62 -6.10
C LYS A 41 9.23 9.39 -7.44
N ALA A 42 10.52 9.67 -7.50
CA ALA A 42 11.29 9.49 -8.74
C ALA A 42 11.43 8.02 -9.14
N LEU A 43 11.46 7.11 -8.15
CA LEU A 43 11.43 5.65 -8.37
C LEU A 43 10.10 5.24 -8.99
N ASN A 44 8.98 5.67 -8.42
CA ASN A 44 7.63 5.38 -8.86
C ASN A 44 7.36 5.91 -10.28
N ASP A 45 7.77 7.15 -10.58
CA ASP A 45 7.65 7.73 -11.93
C ASP A 45 8.34 6.86 -12.99
N ARG A 46 9.55 6.35 -12.69
CA ARG A 46 10.28 5.45 -13.60
C ARG A 46 9.64 4.07 -13.73
N ILE A 47 9.09 3.54 -12.66
CA ILE A 47 8.37 2.26 -12.67
C ILE A 47 7.11 2.38 -13.54
N VAL A 48 6.35 3.46 -13.41
CA VAL A 48 5.16 3.73 -14.24
C VAL A 48 5.55 3.81 -15.72
N GLU A 49 6.62 4.55 -16.04
CA GLU A 49 7.09 4.68 -17.41
C GLU A 49 7.47 3.33 -18.02
N ALA A 50 8.14 2.46 -17.26
CA ALA A 50 8.55 1.13 -17.70
C ALA A 50 7.38 0.15 -17.88
N ASN A 51 6.24 0.35 -17.20
CA ASN A 51 5.11 -0.57 -17.15
C ASN A 51 3.84 -0.08 -17.88
N GLY A 52 3.98 0.72 -18.94
CA GLY A 52 2.85 1.10 -19.79
C GLY A 52 2.23 2.45 -19.45
N ARG A 53 2.99 3.36 -18.84
CA ARG A 53 2.63 4.78 -18.69
C ARG A 53 1.29 5.01 -17.98
N ALA A 54 1.11 4.46 -16.81
CA ALA A 54 -0.09 4.67 -16.01
C ALA A 54 -1.43 4.16 -16.59
N ASN A 55 -1.41 3.39 -17.68
CA ASN A 55 -2.63 2.85 -18.30
C ASN A 55 -2.96 1.41 -17.90
N THR A 56 -2.05 0.73 -17.22
CA THR A 56 -2.19 -0.68 -16.83
C THR A 56 -2.11 -0.84 -15.32
N PHE A 57 -2.84 -1.83 -14.80
CA PHE A 57 -2.59 -2.32 -13.44
C PHE A 57 -1.28 -3.09 -13.42
N PHE A 58 -0.48 -2.88 -12.40
CA PHE A 58 0.71 -3.69 -12.17
C PHE A 58 1.07 -3.77 -10.68
N SER A 59 1.85 -4.77 -10.32
CA SER A 59 2.53 -4.82 -9.03
C SER A 59 4.03 -4.65 -9.19
N VAL A 60 4.67 -4.13 -8.17
CA VAL A 60 6.11 -3.92 -8.10
C VAL A 60 6.68 -4.52 -6.82
N ILE A 61 7.87 -5.10 -6.92
CA ILE A 61 8.72 -5.45 -5.78
C ILE A 61 10.05 -4.72 -5.93
N VAL A 62 10.44 -4.01 -4.87
CA VAL A 62 11.79 -3.45 -4.73
C VAL A 62 12.47 -4.13 -3.56
N ARG A 63 13.56 -4.84 -3.83
CA ARG A 63 14.37 -5.52 -2.82
C ARG A 63 15.73 -4.85 -2.70
N GLY A 64 16.02 -4.30 -1.54
CA GLY A 64 17.25 -3.53 -1.38
C GLY A 64 17.46 -2.96 0.01
N THR A 65 18.42 -2.05 0.08
CA THR A 65 18.71 -1.24 1.26
C THR A 65 18.12 0.16 1.05
N PHE A 66 17.45 0.64 2.07
CA PHE A 66 16.87 1.98 2.09
C PHE A 66 17.59 2.80 3.14
N SER A 67 18.21 3.92 2.72
CA SER A 67 18.86 4.87 3.62
C SER A 67 17.84 5.55 4.54
N PHE A 68 16.59 5.61 4.07
CA PHE A 68 15.47 6.17 4.79
C PHE A 68 14.18 5.51 4.33
N ILE A 69 13.29 5.20 5.28
CA ILE A 69 11.91 4.80 4.98
C ILE A 69 10.96 5.22 6.10
N LYS A 70 9.86 5.86 5.70
CA LYS A 70 8.78 6.30 6.57
C LYS A 70 7.53 5.48 6.28
N THR A 71 6.96 4.88 7.31
CA THR A 71 5.73 4.09 7.22
C THR A 71 4.68 4.56 8.20
N ARG A 72 3.45 4.13 7.98
CA ARG A 72 2.33 4.30 8.89
C ARG A 72 1.63 2.98 9.17
N ALA A 73 0.95 2.90 10.29
CA ALA A 73 0.05 1.81 10.61
C ALA A 73 -1.24 2.33 11.22
N VAL A 74 -2.35 1.69 10.86
CA VAL A 74 -3.70 2.01 11.34
C VAL A 74 -4.02 1.17 12.57
N ILE A 75 -4.55 1.82 13.61
CA ILE A 75 -5.03 1.15 14.84
C ILE A 75 -6.28 0.30 14.52
N LYS A 76 -6.36 -0.90 15.11
CA LYS A 76 -7.59 -1.69 15.07
C LYS A 76 -8.75 -0.90 15.66
N GLN A 77 -9.80 -0.73 14.88
CA GLN A 77 -10.98 0.00 15.29
C GLN A 77 -12.00 -0.90 15.97
N GLN A 78 -12.89 -0.30 16.79
CA GLN A 78 -14.04 -0.95 17.43
C GLN A 78 -15.31 -0.19 17.09
N ALA A 79 -16.43 -0.89 17.03
CA ALA A 79 -17.74 -0.24 16.79
C ALA A 79 -18.14 0.67 17.97
N PRO A 80 -18.77 1.85 17.72
CA PRO A 80 -19.09 2.39 16.39
C PRO A 80 -17.83 2.80 15.64
N TYR A 81 -17.71 2.37 14.38
CA TYR A 81 -16.51 2.63 13.58
C TYR A 81 -16.38 4.11 13.23
N PRO A 82 -15.22 4.72 13.46
CA PRO A 82 -14.95 6.09 13.03
C PRO A 82 -14.85 6.16 11.49
N THR A 83 -14.95 7.38 10.97
CA THR A 83 -14.74 7.62 9.54
C THR A 83 -13.28 7.37 9.14
N LEU A 84 -13.03 7.14 7.84
CA LEU A 84 -11.67 6.93 7.33
C LEU A 84 -10.75 8.12 7.63
N VAL A 85 -11.28 9.36 7.55
CA VAL A 85 -10.52 10.59 7.88
C VAL A 85 -10.08 10.59 9.36
N GLU A 86 -11.00 10.30 10.28
CA GLU A 86 -10.67 10.24 11.71
C GLU A 86 -9.64 9.15 12.04
N VAL A 87 -9.66 8.04 11.30
CA VAL A 87 -8.66 6.98 11.45
C VAL A 87 -7.31 7.44 10.88
N ALA A 88 -7.31 8.11 9.74
CA ALA A 88 -6.10 8.63 9.10
C ALA A 88 -5.37 9.65 10.00
N ASP A 89 -6.11 10.53 10.65
CA ASP A 89 -5.54 11.56 11.56
C ASP A 89 -4.85 10.97 12.81
N ARG A 90 -5.18 9.73 13.17
CA ARG A 90 -4.66 9.06 14.38
C ARG A 90 -3.65 7.96 14.08
N GLN A 91 -3.14 7.88 12.85
CA GLN A 91 -2.19 6.84 12.47
C GLN A 91 -0.85 6.99 13.18
N ALA A 92 -0.30 5.87 13.60
CA ALA A 92 1.06 5.82 14.10
C ALA A 92 2.05 5.90 12.93
N MET A 93 3.00 6.82 13.00
CA MET A 93 4.05 6.99 12.01
C MET A 93 5.37 6.43 12.55
N PHE A 94 6.11 5.76 11.69
CA PHE A 94 7.37 5.13 12.02
C PHE A 94 8.42 5.52 10.98
N LEU A 95 9.66 5.67 11.44
CA LEU A 95 10.79 6.03 10.63
C LEU A 95 11.95 5.09 10.93
N ARG A 96 12.61 4.59 9.88
CA ARG A 96 13.84 3.84 10.02
C ARG A 96 14.87 4.28 8.98
N HIS A 97 16.13 4.27 9.39
CA HIS A 97 17.28 4.50 8.53
C HIS A 97 18.07 3.20 8.33
N ASP A 98 18.80 3.13 7.22
CA ASP A 98 19.75 2.06 6.89
C ASP A 98 19.13 0.66 7.04
N VAL A 99 17.93 0.48 6.50
CA VAL A 99 17.15 -0.75 6.62
C VAL A 99 17.12 -1.52 5.31
N ARG A 100 17.40 -2.83 5.41
CA ARG A 100 17.23 -3.75 4.29
C ARG A 100 15.86 -4.42 4.36
N GLY A 101 15.22 -4.55 3.17
CA GLY A 101 13.89 -5.14 3.12
C GLY A 101 13.28 -5.18 1.73
N THR A 102 11.99 -5.44 1.71
CA THR A 102 11.17 -5.52 0.50
C THR A 102 10.04 -4.51 0.57
N LEU A 103 9.97 -3.64 -0.43
CA LEU A 103 8.79 -2.84 -0.73
C LEU A 103 7.96 -3.61 -1.76
N LEU A 104 6.68 -3.83 -1.47
CA LEU A 104 5.68 -4.39 -2.37
C LEU A 104 4.60 -3.35 -2.61
N GLY A 105 4.31 -3.06 -3.87
CA GLY A 105 3.29 -2.10 -4.25
C GLY A 105 2.38 -2.60 -5.36
N TYR A 106 1.18 -2.00 -5.42
CA TYR A 106 0.26 -2.08 -6.53
C TYR A 106 0.02 -0.70 -7.10
N PHE A 107 -0.02 -0.61 -8.42
CA PHE A 107 -0.39 0.59 -9.14
C PHE A 107 -1.75 0.41 -9.81
N SER A 108 -2.62 1.39 -9.63
CA SER A 108 -3.95 1.45 -10.24
C SER A 108 -4.07 2.68 -11.14
N PRO A 109 -4.47 2.51 -12.41
CA PRO A 109 -4.66 3.65 -13.33
C PRO A 109 -5.77 4.60 -12.86
N VAL A 110 -5.62 5.89 -13.12
CA VAL A 110 -6.60 6.92 -12.74
C VAL A 110 -7.99 6.69 -13.33
N MET A 111 -8.09 6.05 -14.50
CA MET A 111 -9.37 5.72 -15.12
C MET A 111 -10.23 4.73 -14.32
N PHE A 112 -9.63 4.01 -13.37
CA PHE A 112 -10.31 3.06 -12.48
C PHE A 112 -10.54 3.62 -11.08
N HIS A 113 -10.31 4.93 -10.88
CA HIS A 113 -10.60 5.58 -9.59
C HIS A 113 -12.08 5.40 -9.20
N GLY A 114 -12.32 4.95 -7.98
CA GLY A 114 -13.64 4.58 -7.49
C GLY A 114 -13.87 3.06 -7.42
N ALA A 115 -13.30 2.28 -8.34
CA ALA A 115 -13.21 0.82 -8.21
C ALA A 115 -11.92 0.39 -7.49
N ALA A 116 -10.84 1.14 -7.70
CA ALA A 116 -9.59 1.05 -6.97
C ALA A 116 -9.06 2.46 -6.67
N VAL A 117 -8.24 2.62 -5.65
CA VAL A 117 -7.57 3.90 -5.38
C VAL A 117 -6.49 4.11 -6.45
N ALA A 118 -6.56 5.21 -7.19
CA ALA A 118 -5.59 5.53 -8.23
C ALA A 118 -4.19 5.81 -7.64
N GLY A 119 -3.15 5.47 -8.39
CA GLY A 119 -1.76 5.63 -7.96
C GLY A 119 -1.18 4.39 -7.30
N PHE A 120 -0.10 4.59 -6.57
CA PHE A 120 0.57 3.53 -5.84
C PHE A 120 -0.04 3.30 -4.46
N HIS A 121 -0.11 2.04 -4.09
CA HIS A 121 -0.38 1.58 -2.72
C HIS A 121 0.75 0.63 -2.33
N GLU A 122 1.64 1.08 -1.45
CA GLU A 122 2.91 0.42 -1.19
C GLU A 122 3.08 0.08 0.29
N HIS A 123 3.58 -1.12 0.55
CA HIS A 123 3.93 -1.61 1.87
C HIS A 123 5.39 -2.04 1.92
N PHE A 124 6.02 -1.84 3.06
CA PHE A 124 7.38 -2.28 3.31
C PHE A 124 7.43 -3.34 4.41
N LEU A 125 8.36 -4.27 4.27
CA LEU A 125 8.73 -5.23 5.31
C LEU A 125 10.25 -5.37 5.34
N SER A 126 10.85 -5.12 6.51
CA SER A 126 12.29 -5.35 6.71
C SER A 126 12.64 -6.84 6.70
N ASP A 127 13.85 -7.18 6.29
CA ASP A 127 14.33 -8.58 6.20
C ASP A 127 14.31 -9.27 7.57
N ASP A 128 14.60 -8.55 8.64
CA ASP A 128 14.53 -9.02 10.03
C ASP A 128 13.10 -9.12 10.59
N ARG A 129 12.10 -8.64 9.81
CA ARG A 129 10.67 -8.61 10.17
C ARG A 129 10.35 -7.83 11.45
N THR A 130 11.18 -6.86 11.79
CA THR A 130 10.97 -6.01 12.97
C THR A 130 10.40 -4.64 12.63
N PHE A 131 10.26 -4.32 11.33
CA PHE A 131 9.75 -3.04 10.87
C PHE A 131 8.97 -3.21 9.56
N GLY A 132 7.87 -2.47 9.41
CA GLY A 132 7.08 -2.46 8.19
C GLY A 132 5.90 -1.51 8.26
N GLY A 133 5.05 -1.49 7.23
CA GLY A 133 3.84 -0.69 7.16
C GLY A 133 3.57 -0.13 5.78
N HIS A 134 2.49 0.65 5.70
CA HIS A 134 2.16 1.44 4.52
C HIS A 134 3.21 2.53 4.33
N VAL A 135 3.80 2.59 3.14
CA VAL A 135 4.91 3.51 2.84
C VAL A 135 4.39 4.91 2.54
N LEU A 136 4.96 5.90 3.22
CA LEU A 136 4.68 7.31 2.98
C LEU A 136 5.80 8.00 2.21
N ASP A 137 7.05 7.59 2.48
CA ASP A 137 8.23 8.13 1.82
C ASP A 137 9.41 7.18 1.98
N ALA A 138 10.35 7.20 1.04
CA ALA A 138 11.54 6.37 1.09
C ALA A 138 12.66 6.92 0.19
N VAL A 139 13.89 6.57 0.54
CA VAL A 139 15.08 6.72 -0.32
C VAL A 139 15.74 5.36 -0.45
N LEU A 140 15.69 4.81 -1.66
CA LEU A 140 16.40 3.58 -2.01
C LEU A 140 17.89 3.90 -2.18
N ASP A 141 18.73 3.38 -1.30
CA ASP A 141 20.18 3.43 -1.41
C ASP A 141 20.66 2.53 -2.57
N HIS A 142 20.25 1.26 -2.56
CA HIS A 142 20.52 0.33 -3.65
C HIS A 142 19.51 -0.82 -3.65
N GLY A 143 18.98 -1.18 -4.83
CA GLY A 143 18.03 -2.29 -4.91
C GLY A 143 17.66 -2.75 -6.31
N LYS A 144 17.06 -3.94 -6.34
CA LYS A 144 16.53 -4.60 -7.53
C LYS A 144 15.03 -4.41 -7.63
N ILE A 145 14.58 -4.03 -8.82
CA ILE A 145 13.18 -3.76 -9.13
C ILE A 145 12.63 -4.87 -10.02
N TYR A 146 11.47 -5.37 -9.64
CA TYR A 146 10.71 -6.38 -10.36
C TYR A 146 9.28 -5.87 -10.53
N SER A 147 8.64 -6.14 -11.66
CA SER A 147 7.23 -5.82 -11.86
C SER A 147 6.47 -6.93 -12.55
N GLN A 148 5.15 -6.87 -12.44
CA GLN A 148 4.22 -7.74 -13.14
C GLN A 148 2.99 -6.93 -13.53
N VAL A 149 2.71 -6.85 -14.83
CA VAL A 149 1.55 -6.16 -15.39
C VAL A 149 0.34 -7.11 -15.41
N PHE A 150 -0.85 -6.55 -15.17
CA PHE A 150 -2.11 -7.29 -15.14
C PHE A 150 -3.05 -6.84 -16.26
N ASP A 151 -3.72 -7.78 -16.87
CA ASP A 151 -4.79 -7.58 -17.85
C ASP A 151 -6.19 -7.74 -17.23
N THR A 152 -6.25 -8.18 -16.00
CA THR A 152 -7.50 -8.53 -15.32
C THR A 152 -7.52 -7.94 -13.92
N LEU A 153 -8.63 -7.28 -13.57
CA LEU A 153 -9.00 -6.91 -12.19
C LEU A 153 -10.26 -7.67 -11.81
N MET A 154 -10.19 -8.43 -10.71
CA MET A 154 -11.36 -9.08 -10.12
C MET A 154 -11.62 -8.49 -8.74
N GLN A 155 -12.81 -7.95 -8.53
CA GLN A 155 -13.20 -7.35 -7.24
C GLN A 155 -14.30 -8.17 -6.57
N HIS A 156 -14.04 -8.60 -5.34
CA HIS A 156 -15.03 -9.24 -4.48
C HIS A 156 -15.56 -8.23 -3.46
N LEU A 157 -16.88 -8.12 -3.40
CA LEU A 157 -17.56 -7.20 -2.48
C LEU A 157 -18.15 -7.99 -1.30
N PRO A 158 -18.25 -7.41 -0.09
CA PRO A 158 -18.82 -8.07 1.08
C PRO A 158 -20.36 -8.07 1.03
N VAL A 159 -20.92 -8.73 0.02
CA VAL A 159 -22.36 -8.71 -0.28
C VAL A 159 -23.24 -9.37 0.80
N ASP A 160 -22.65 -10.19 1.65
CA ASP A 160 -23.32 -10.84 2.77
C ASP A 160 -23.31 -10.01 4.06
N ASP A 161 -22.58 -8.90 4.09
CA ASP A 161 -22.53 -7.98 5.22
C ASP A 161 -23.71 -6.98 5.19
N PRO A 162 -24.64 -7.03 6.17
CA PRO A 162 -25.77 -6.11 6.22
C PRO A 162 -25.35 -4.65 6.43
N GLY A 163 -24.23 -4.39 7.12
CA GLY A 163 -23.69 -3.06 7.33
C GLY A 163 -23.27 -2.43 6.00
N TYR A 164 -22.51 -3.17 5.19
CA TYR A 164 -22.13 -2.75 3.85
C TYR A 164 -23.33 -2.51 2.94
N ARG A 165 -24.29 -3.46 2.90
CA ARG A 165 -25.46 -3.39 1.99
C ARG A 165 -26.43 -2.27 2.31
N ASN A 166 -26.56 -1.89 3.58
CA ASN A 166 -27.51 -0.88 4.03
C ASN A 166 -26.88 0.51 4.22
N HIS A 167 -25.56 0.62 4.05
CA HIS A 167 -24.87 1.90 4.17
C HIS A 167 -25.20 2.83 2.99
N ASP A 168 -25.46 4.09 3.28
CA ASP A 168 -25.72 5.11 2.27
C ASP A 168 -24.43 5.84 1.89
N PHE A 169 -23.67 5.23 0.99
CA PHE A 169 -22.41 5.79 0.50
C PHE A 169 -22.54 7.16 -0.20
N SER A 170 -23.75 7.57 -0.59
CA SER A 170 -23.94 8.88 -1.22
C SER A 170 -23.73 10.05 -0.26
N LYS A 171 -23.73 9.78 1.04
CA LYS A 171 -23.49 10.77 2.11
C LYS A 171 -22.05 10.84 2.57
N ASP A 172 -21.21 9.93 2.09
CA ASP A 172 -19.81 9.87 2.50
C ASP A 172 -18.94 10.74 1.58
N PRO A 173 -18.06 11.59 2.11
CA PRO A 173 -17.07 12.32 1.32
C PRO A 173 -15.91 11.39 0.94
N ILE A 174 -16.21 10.29 0.22
CA ILE A 174 -15.25 9.19 -0.04
C ILE A 174 -14.00 9.68 -0.77
N ALA A 175 -14.16 10.56 -1.77
CA ALA A 175 -13.03 11.07 -2.54
C ALA A 175 -12.07 11.90 -1.66
N GLU A 176 -12.60 12.77 -0.80
CA GLU A 176 -11.81 13.56 0.16
C GLU A 176 -11.15 12.67 1.22
N ALA A 177 -11.89 11.67 1.70
CA ALA A 177 -11.40 10.71 2.67
C ALA A 177 -10.22 9.88 2.12
N ILE A 178 -10.31 9.43 0.87
CA ILE A 178 -9.23 8.71 0.18
C ILE A 178 -7.99 9.61 0.02
N THR A 179 -8.16 10.83 -0.48
CA THR A 179 -7.05 11.79 -0.65
C THR A 179 -6.35 12.07 0.69
N THR A 180 -7.12 12.26 1.76
CA THR A 180 -6.56 12.48 3.10
C THR A 180 -5.83 11.24 3.63
N ALA A 181 -6.40 10.06 3.41
CA ALA A 181 -5.86 8.80 3.93
C ALA A 181 -4.61 8.31 3.15
N GLU A 182 -4.59 8.48 1.84
CA GLU A 182 -3.51 7.96 0.97
C GLU A 182 -2.43 9.01 0.68
N GLY A 183 -2.67 10.28 0.97
CA GLY A 183 -1.81 11.41 0.63
C GLY A 183 -2.05 11.89 -0.81
N ASP A 184 -1.46 13.05 -1.16
CA ASP A 184 -1.48 13.54 -2.54
C ASP A 184 -0.66 12.60 -3.43
N THR A 185 -1.35 11.81 -4.23
CA THR A 185 -0.77 10.88 -5.21
C THR A 185 -0.41 11.58 -6.53
N HIS A 186 0.01 12.85 -6.46
CA HIS A 186 0.39 13.66 -7.64
C HIS A 186 1.88 13.72 -7.85
#